data_0cacdea7f5a3ded962d9071a99e45e10
#
_entry.id   0cacdea7f5a3ded962d9071a99e45e10
#
_cell.length_a   1.000
_cell.length_b   1.000
_cell.length_c   1.000
_cell.angle_alpha   90.00
_cell.angle_beta   90.00
_cell.angle_gamma   90.00
#
_symmetry.space_group_name_H-M   'P 1'
#
loop_
_entity.id
_entity.type
_entity.pdbx_description
1 polymer ?
#
loop_
_entity_poly.entity_id
_entity_poly.type
_entity_poly.pdbx_seq_one_letter_code
_entity_poly.pdbx_strand_id
1 'polypeptide(L)'
;MEILRFDSLSFAYPNAKHRTLDSVSLTMEAGEYVVLCGPSGCGKTTLLRHAKPSLAPAGAREGTVRYNGKPLAELPADTAAAEIGFIQQNPDNQIVTDFVWHELAFGLENLALPVPVIRRRVAEMAAFFGMEPWFRQKTCELSGGQKQLLNMASALAMNPKILILDEPTAMLDPLAAQNLLAMVERINRELGVAILLTEHRLDAVLPAADCVAVMEDGMLLSCGKPAEIACELSGAKNKSRVFFGFPASVRIFAELGAKELPLSVRDARRRMDEIKPKDNMTLPKQESSAKQTEMLRAKELWFRWDESGKDILRGAEVALHQNEILCLLGGNGAGKTTLLKVLSGVKKPYRGKVKLQKGAKLCMLPQMVASLFVTDNVKDELLESAEQDEARALQMAEKLELTKLLHQHPYDLSGGEAQRLAIGKLLLRDANVLLLDEPTKGLDAYAKQNLAQLLRKLAAEGAAILIVTHDVEFAAQYATRCALMFDGMLLSGDEPHAFFAGNRFYTTDANRIASNYLPQAITCEEVIAACKDSL
;
A
#
# COMPACT_ATOMS: atom_id res chain seq x y z
N MET A 1 2.90 31.91 5.64
CA MET A 1 4.15 32.32 4.92
C MET A 1 4.52 31.15 4.00
N GLU A 2 4.64 31.42 2.69
CA GLU A 2 4.97 30.39 1.69
C GLU A 2 6.35 29.77 1.96
N ILE A 3 6.39 28.43 2.10
CA ILE A 3 7.65 27.69 2.30
C ILE A 3 8.11 26.99 1.02
N LEU A 4 7.18 26.37 0.27
CA LEU A 4 7.47 25.66 -0.98
C LEU A 4 6.44 26.03 -2.04
N ARG A 5 6.90 26.29 -3.26
CA ARG A 5 6.02 26.58 -4.39
C ARG A 5 6.54 25.97 -5.68
N PHE A 6 5.68 25.30 -6.38
CA PHE A 6 5.85 24.88 -7.75
C PHE A 6 5.11 25.88 -8.66
N ASP A 7 5.84 26.52 -9.59
CA ASP A 7 5.31 27.48 -10.54
C ASP A 7 5.28 26.84 -11.93
N SER A 8 4.11 26.37 -12.37
CA SER A 8 3.86 25.77 -13.70
C SER A 8 4.92 24.75 -14.10
N LEU A 9 5.27 23.85 -13.16
CA LEU A 9 6.30 22.85 -13.37
C LEU A 9 5.85 21.81 -14.38
N SER A 10 6.58 21.71 -15.50
CA SER A 10 6.43 20.65 -16.48
C SER A 10 7.73 19.85 -16.58
N PHE A 11 7.60 18.53 -16.77
CA PHE A 11 8.77 17.66 -16.83
C PHE A 11 8.51 16.43 -17.72
N ALA A 12 9.54 16.06 -18.51
CA ALA A 12 9.58 14.82 -19.27
C ALA A 12 10.91 14.11 -19.05
N TYR A 13 10.86 12.80 -18.78
CA TYR A 13 12.06 11.95 -18.73
C TYR A 13 12.72 11.85 -20.10
N PRO A 14 14.03 11.57 -20.18
CA PRO A 14 14.72 11.34 -21.46
C PRO A 14 14.01 10.23 -22.24
N ASN A 15 13.81 10.45 -23.55
CA ASN A 15 13.12 9.51 -24.45
C ASN A 15 11.64 9.23 -24.15
N ALA A 16 11.03 9.90 -23.18
CA ALA A 16 9.60 9.77 -22.92
C ALA A 16 8.78 10.43 -24.04
N LYS A 17 7.70 9.76 -24.49
CA LYS A 17 6.79 10.29 -25.52
C LYS A 17 5.83 11.36 -24.96
N HIS A 18 5.63 11.38 -23.66
CA HIS A 18 4.68 12.26 -22.97
C HIS A 18 5.36 12.93 -21.78
N ARG A 19 4.85 14.11 -21.40
CA ARG A 19 5.24 14.78 -20.15
C ARG A 19 4.75 13.97 -18.96
N THR A 20 5.59 13.81 -17.94
CA THR A 20 5.23 13.19 -16.66
C THR A 20 4.55 14.20 -15.74
N LEU A 21 4.95 15.47 -15.85
CA LEU A 21 4.30 16.62 -15.20
C LEU A 21 3.95 17.63 -16.28
N ASP A 22 2.74 18.20 -16.18
CA ASP A 22 2.28 19.22 -17.11
C ASP A 22 1.68 20.41 -16.35
N SER A 23 2.44 21.52 -16.34
CA SER A 23 2.07 22.80 -15.75
C SER A 23 1.56 22.75 -14.30
N VAL A 24 2.16 21.88 -13.47
CA VAL A 24 1.76 21.72 -12.07
C VAL A 24 2.13 22.96 -11.26
N SER A 25 1.11 23.56 -10.62
CA SER A 25 1.28 24.71 -9.71
C SER A 25 0.71 24.35 -8.35
N LEU A 26 1.56 24.29 -7.32
CA LEU A 26 1.20 23.95 -5.95
C LEU A 26 1.95 24.87 -5.00
N THR A 27 1.26 25.46 -4.05
CA THR A 27 1.83 26.32 -2.99
C THR A 27 1.60 25.67 -1.65
N MET A 28 2.59 25.73 -0.78
CA MET A 28 2.56 25.18 0.57
C MET A 28 3.06 26.22 1.56
N GLU A 29 2.37 26.36 2.68
CA GLU A 29 2.74 27.27 3.75
C GLU A 29 3.61 26.62 4.83
N ALA A 30 4.30 27.44 5.62
CA ALA A 30 5.11 26.95 6.75
C ALA A 30 4.20 26.29 7.80
N GLY A 31 4.58 25.08 8.23
CA GLY A 31 3.82 24.29 9.20
C GLY A 31 2.57 23.59 8.64
N GLU A 32 2.26 23.75 7.35
CA GLU A 32 1.10 23.12 6.72
C GLU A 32 1.31 21.62 6.51
N TYR A 33 0.25 20.84 6.69
CA TYR A 33 0.23 19.39 6.39
C TYR A 33 -0.52 19.17 5.07
N VAL A 34 0.22 18.94 3.99
CA VAL A 34 -0.31 18.74 2.64
C VAL A 34 -0.23 17.28 2.24
N VAL A 35 -1.36 16.71 1.84
CA VAL A 35 -1.46 15.35 1.28
C VAL A 35 -1.60 15.43 -0.22
N LEU A 36 -0.64 14.86 -0.95
CA LEU A 36 -0.66 14.72 -2.39
C LEU A 36 -1.16 13.33 -2.77
N CYS A 37 -2.35 13.24 -3.36
CA CYS A 37 -2.96 11.97 -3.76
C CYS A 37 -3.20 11.90 -5.27
N GLY A 38 -3.37 10.68 -5.78
CA GLY A 38 -3.58 10.42 -7.20
C GLY A 38 -3.26 8.97 -7.57
N PRO A 39 -3.65 8.52 -8.77
CA PRO A 39 -3.34 7.18 -9.25
C PRO A 39 -1.84 6.90 -9.29
N SER A 40 -1.46 5.63 -9.28
CA SER A 40 -0.07 5.22 -9.52
C SER A 40 0.36 5.67 -10.93
N GLY A 41 1.58 6.19 -11.04
CA GLY A 41 2.12 6.68 -12.31
C GLY A 41 1.70 8.10 -12.72
N CYS A 42 0.83 8.80 -11.96
CA CYS A 42 0.40 10.17 -12.31
C CYS A 42 1.45 11.27 -12.06
N GLY A 43 2.66 10.93 -11.61
CA GLY A 43 3.77 11.90 -11.45
C GLY A 43 4.04 12.37 -10.01
N LYS A 44 3.38 11.86 -8.96
CA LYS A 44 3.58 12.28 -7.56
C LYS A 44 5.04 12.25 -7.11
N THR A 45 5.69 11.09 -7.20
CA THR A 45 7.11 10.92 -6.86
C THR A 45 8.01 11.86 -7.65
N THR A 46 7.72 12.06 -8.94
CA THR A 46 8.45 13.00 -9.79
C THR A 46 8.31 14.43 -9.29
N LEU A 47 7.10 14.86 -8.92
CA LEU A 47 6.85 16.17 -8.35
C LEU A 47 7.62 16.36 -7.03
N LEU A 48 7.52 15.39 -6.10
CA LEU A 48 8.22 15.44 -4.82
C LEU A 48 9.74 15.54 -4.99
N ARG A 49 10.32 14.78 -5.91
CA ARG A 49 11.77 14.82 -6.17
C ARG A 49 12.26 16.17 -6.67
N HIS A 50 11.43 16.94 -7.41
CA HIS A 50 11.79 18.29 -7.83
C HIS A 50 11.85 19.30 -6.67
N ALA A 51 11.28 18.97 -5.50
CA ALA A 51 11.42 19.79 -4.30
C ALA A 51 12.76 19.59 -3.56
N LYS A 52 13.54 18.56 -3.92
CA LYS A 52 14.88 18.29 -3.34
C LYS A 52 15.92 18.30 -4.47
N PRO A 53 16.81 19.32 -4.55
CA PRO A 53 17.75 19.45 -5.68
C PRO A 53 18.59 18.21 -5.96
N SER A 54 19.06 17.54 -4.90
CA SER A 54 19.87 16.31 -5.02
C SER A 54 19.12 15.09 -5.56
N LEU A 55 17.79 15.11 -5.56
CA LEU A 55 16.93 14.01 -6.03
C LEU A 55 16.19 14.36 -7.32
N ALA A 56 16.32 15.60 -7.81
CA ALA A 56 15.65 16.04 -9.02
C ALA A 56 16.07 15.17 -10.22
N PRO A 57 15.12 14.55 -10.92
CA PRO A 57 15.45 13.67 -12.03
C PRO A 57 16.01 14.45 -13.22
N ALA A 58 16.87 13.79 -14.03
CA ALA A 58 17.36 14.33 -15.29
C ALA A 58 16.27 14.26 -16.35
N GLY A 59 16.11 15.32 -17.15
CA GLY A 59 15.12 15.40 -18.22
C GLY A 59 14.83 16.83 -18.68
N ALA A 60 13.85 16.98 -19.57
CA ALA A 60 13.39 18.28 -20.02
C ALA A 60 12.46 18.90 -18.99
N ARG A 61 12.84 20.06 -18.45
CA ARG A 61 12.12 20.76 -17.38
C ARG A 61 11.75 22.18 -17.80
N GLU A 62 10.52 22.57 -17.55
CA GLU A 62 9.99 23.94 -17.66
C GLU A 62 9.37 24.35 -16.31
N GLY A 63 9.28 25.65 -16.06
CA GLY A 63 8.77 26.17 -14.78
C GLY A 63 9.84 26.23 -13.69
N THR A 64 9.43 26.64 -12.49
CA THR A 64 10.34 26.93 -11.37
C THR A 64 9.81 26.33 -10.07
N VAL A 65 10.71 25.82 -9.22
CA VAL A 65 10.39 25.48 -7.84
C VAL A 65 11.06 26.51 -6.93
N ARG A 66 10.29 27.06 -6.00
CA ARG A 66 10.76 28.08 -5.04
C ARG A 66 10.70 27.54 -3.61
N TYR A 67 11.69 27.91 -2.83
CA TYR A 67 11.78 27.65 -1.41
C TYR A 67 11.96 28.98 -0.66
N ASN A 68 11.07 29.30 0.28
CA ASN A 68 11.05 30.60 0.97
C ASN A 68 11.12 31.79 -0.02
N GLY A 69 10.36 31.72 -1.13
CA GLY A 69 10.30 32.74 -2.17
C GLY A 69 11.48 32.80 -3.13
N LYS A 70 12.59 32.06 -2.89
CA LYS A 70 13.76 32.02 -3.78
C LYS A 70 13.73 30.78 -4.69
N PRO A 71 14.24 30.87 -5.93
CA PRO A 71 14.40 29.68 -6.77
C PRO A 71 15.23 28.61 -6.06
N LEU A 72 14.74 27.37 -6.06
CA LEU A 72 15.39 26.24 -5.38
C LEU A 72 16.80 25.96 -5.93
N ALA A 73 17.04 26.26 -7.19
CA ALA A 73 18.34 26.11 -7.84
C ALA A 73 19.42 27.07 -7.28
N GLU A 74 19.01 28.17 -6.65
CA GLU A 74 19.93 29.16 -6.03
C GLU A 74 20.19 28.84 -4.56
N LEU A 75 19.53 27.83 -3.97
CA LEU A 75 19.71 27.47 -2.57
C LEU A 75 21.06 26.77 -2.36
N PRO A 76 21.86 27.18 -1.38
CA PRO A 76 23.10 26.47 -1.04
C PRO A 76 22.83 25.00 -0.73
N ALA A 77 23.71 24.12 -1.18
CA ALA A 77 23.54 22.66 -1.04
C ALA A 77 23.35 22.24 0.42
N ASP A 78 24.13 22.82 1.35
CA ASP A 78 24.06 22.54 2.79
C ASP A 78 22.69 22.96 3.38
N THR A 79 22.17 24.11 2.93
CA THR A 79 20.85 24.59 3.35
C THR A 79 19.76 23.68 2.81
N ALA A 80 19.83 23.29 1.52
CA ALA A 80 18.89 22.36 0.92
C ALA A 80 18.95 20.98 1.58
N ALA A 81 20.13 20.52 1.98
CA ALA A 81 20.32 19.26 2.70
C ALA A 81 19.68 19.30 4.08
N ALA A 82 19.90 20.37 4.85
CA ALA A 82 19.42 20.51 6.22
C ALA A 82 17.93 20.86 6.31
N GLU A 83 17.46 21.85 5.53
CA GLU A 83 16.11 22.41 5.71
C GLU A 83 15.01 21.64 4.97
N ILE A 84 15.36 20.81 3.95
CA ILE A 84 14.41 19.99 3.21
C ILE A 84 14.69 18.51 3.48
N GLY A 85 13.97 17.90 4.41
CA GLY A 85 14.02 16.46 4.66
C GLY A 85 13.26 15.69 3.56
N PHE A 86 13.77 14.52 3.19
CA PHE A 86 13.09 13.63 2.22
C PHE A 86 13.13 12.19 2.70
N ILE A 87 11.98 11.53 2.71
CA ILE A 87 11.82 10.11 3.08
C ILE A 87 11.32 9.35 1.86
N GLN A 88 12.11 8.36 1.44
CA GLN A 88 11.80 7.54 0.27
C GLN A 88 10.84 6.39 0.62
N GLN A 89 10.13 5.90 -0.39
CA GLN A 89 9.22 4.77 -0.30
C GLN A 89 9.91 3.49 0.19
N ASN A 90 11.10 3.19 -0.35
CA ASN A 90 11.91 2.06 0.11
C ASN A 90 12.98 2.54 1.09
N PRO A 91 12.89 2.17 2.38
CA PRO A 91 13.86 2.62 3.40
C PRO A 91 15.29 2.12 3.14
N ASP A 92 15.46 0.96 2.52
CA ASP A 92 16.80 0.41 2.24
C ASP A 92 17.61 1.26 1.24
N ASN A 93 16.93 2.03 0.39
CA ASN A 93 17.59 2.92 -0.58
C ASN A 93 18.16 4.19 0.06
N GLN A 94 17.83 4.47 1.33
CA GLN A 94 18.22 5.70 2.01
C GLN A 94 19.25 5.45 3.12
N ILE A 95 19.27 4.27 3.72
CA ILE A 95 20.21 3.90 4.78
C ILE A 95 21.60 3.68 4.17
N VAL A 96 22.61 4.38 4.74
CA VAL A 96 24.00 4.39 4.23
C VAL A 96 24.95 3.66 5.16
N THR A 97 24.70 3.70 6.48
CA THR A 97 25.63 3.19 7.49
C THR A 97 25.21 1.83 8.05
N ASP A 98 26.17 1.12 8.65
CA ASP A 98 25.95 -0.23 9.20
C ASP A 98 25.25 -0.25 10.56
N PHE A 99 25.25 0.87 11.31
CA PHE A 99 24.73 0.94 12.66
C PHE A 99 23.71 2.07 12.83
N VAL A 100 22.68 1.83 13.64
CA VAL A 100 21.61 2.80 13.92
C VAL A 100 22.13 4.13 14.44
N TRP A 101 23.00 4.11 15.45
CA TRP A 101 23.58 5.34 16.02
C TRP A 101 24.38 6.16 15.01
N HIS A 102 25.05 5.48 14.08
CA HIS A 102 25.86 6.13 13.04
C HIS A 102 24.97 6.73 11.96
N GLU A 103 23.90 6.04 11.56
CA GLU A 103 22.91 6.57 10.62
C GLU A 103 22.25 7.86 11.13
N LEU A 104 21.93 7.93 12.44
CA LEU A 104 21.44 9.17 13.07
C LEU A 104 22.48 10.31 13.07
N ALA A 105 23.77 9.97 13.15
CA ALA A 105 24.86 10.96 13.17
C ALA A 105 25.28 11.40 11.75
N PHE A 106 25.12 10.55 10.75
CA PHE A 106 25.69 10.70 9.41
C PHE A 106 25.39 12.05 8.74
N GLY A 107 24.12 12.48 8.74
CA GLY A 107 23.74 13.78 8.16
C GLY A 107 24.35 14.96 8.92
N LEU A 108 24.46 14.85 10.26
CA LEU A 108 25.04 15.89 11.11
C LEU A 108 26.56 16.01 10.95
N GLU A 109 27.23 14.88 10.72
CA GLU A 109 28.67 14.83 10.42
C GLU A 109 28.95 15.47 9.06
N ASN A 110 28.14 15.19 8.04
CA ASN A 110 28.26 15.82 6.73
C ASN A 110 28.03 17.34 6.76
N LEU A 111 27.22 17.84 7.69
CA LEU A 111 27.06 19.26 7.95
C LEU A 111 28.21 19.86 8.80
N ALA A 112 29.24 19.06 9.10
CA ALA A 112 30.40 19.45 9.91
C ALA A 112 30.04 20.07 11.29
N LEU A 113 28.97 19.58 11.94
CA LEU A 113 28.56 20.08 13.25
C LEU A 113 29.53 19.63 14.34
N PRO A 114 29.69 20.42 15.41
CA PRO A 114 30.55 20.06 16.55
C PRO A 114 30.06 18.75 17.23
N VAL A 115 31.00 17.86 17.60
CA VAL A 115 30.70 16.55 18.21
C VAL A 115 29.73 16.63 19.41
N PRO A 116 29.80 17.60 20.33
CA PRO A 116 28.83 17.73 21.41
C PRO A 116 27.42 18.00 20.94
N VAL A 117 27.24 18.74 19.82
CA VAL A 117 25.94 19.02 19.20
C VAL A 117 25.39 17.75 18.56
N ILE A 118 26.24 17.01 17.82
CA ILE A 118 25.87 15.73 17.21
C ILE A 118 25.38 14.75 18.28
N ARG A 119 26.17 14.55 19.34
CA ARG A 119 25.80 13.63 20.43
C ARG A 119 24.45 13.97 21.06
N ARG A 120 24.19 15.26 21.32
CA ARG A 120 22.93 15.72 21.90
C ARG A 120 21.76 15.44 20.95
N ARG A 121 21.86 15.81 19.68
CA ARG A 121 20.78 15.60 18.69
C ARG A 121 20.50 14.12 18.44
N VAL A 122 21.55 13.29 18.34
CA VAL A 122 21.41 11.84 18.20
C VAL A 122 20.69 11.22 19.40
N ALA A 123 21.05 11.61 20.61
CA ALA A 123 20.39 11.14 21.83
C ALA A 123 18.92 11.60 21.90
N GLU A 124 18.65 12.86 21.53
CA GLU A 124 17.29 13.41 21.46
C GLU A 124 16.42 12.63 20.46
N MET A 125 16.91 12.39 19.26
CA MET A 125 16.17 11.61 18.24
C MET A 125 15.98 10.16 18.69
N ALA A 126 16.99 9.52 19.23
CA ALA A 126 16.88 8.16 19.74
C ALA A 126 15.80 8.04 20.82
N ALA A 127 15.74 9.00 21.75
CA ALA A 127 14.73 9.05 22.80
C ALA A 127 13.32 9.36 22.23
N PHE A 128 13.20 10.36 21.34
CA PHE A 128 11.92 10.77 20.77
C PHE A 128 11.23 9.65 19.97
N PHE A 129 12.03 8.85 19.25
CA PHE A 129 11.54 7.72 18.44
C PHE A 129 11.57 6.37 19.18
N GLY A 130 12.00 6.32 20.46
CA GLY A 130 12.05 5.08 21.24
C GLY A 130 13.06 4.07 20.69
N MET A 131 14.23 4.55 20.22
CA MET A 131 15.24 3.71 19.56
C MET A 131 16.27 3.10 20.53
N GLU A 132 16.22 3.42 21.82
CA GLU A 132 17.20 2.97 22.81
C GLU A 132 17.41 1.45 22.82
N PRO A 133 16.37 0.59 22.70
CA PRO A 133 16.55 -0.87 22.73
C PRO A 133 17.37 -1.43 21.56
N TRP A 134 17.40 -0.73 20.43
CA TRP A 134 18.08 -1.15 19.20
C TRP A 134 19.11 -0.14 18.68
N PHE A 135 19.47 0.87 19.50
CA PHE A 135 20.38 1.96 19.15
C PHE A 135 21.76 1.48 18.66
N ARG A 136 22.24 0.34 19.18
CA ARG A 136 23.54 -0.25 18.84
C ARG A 136 23.44 -1.42 17.85
N GLN A 137 22.25 -1.75 17.35
CA GLN A 137 22.05 -2.81 16.37
C GLN A 137 22.54 -2.40 14.99
N LYS A 138 22.79 -3.40 14.16
CA LYS A 138 23.06 -3.19 12.73
C LYS A 138 21.77 -2.81 12.00
N THR A 139 21.89 -1.92 11.03
CA THR A 139 20.75 -1.46 10.22
C THR A 139 20.11 -2.59 9.38
N CYS A 140 20.91 -3.59 8.96
CA CYS A 140 20.43 -4.77 8.24
C CYS A 140 19.56 -5.72 9.09
N GLU A 141 19.64 -5.64 10.43
CA GLU A 141 18.86 -6.45 11.36
C GLU A 141 17.50 -5.85 11.69
N LEU A 142 17.25 -4.60 11.28
CA LEU A 142 16.03 -3.88 11.56
C LEU A 142 14.85 -4.36 10.70
N SER A 143 13.66 -4.34 11.28
CA SER A 143 12.40 -4.49 10.52
C SER A 143 12.18 -3.30 9.58
N GLY A 144 11.34 -3.46 8.55
CA GLY A 144 10.99 -2.37 7.64
C GLY A 144 10.44 -1.13 8.35
N GLY A 145 9.62 -1.31 9.38
CA GLY A 145 9.11 -0.21 10.20
C GLY A 145 10.21 0.50 11.00
N GLN A 146 11.14 -0.23 11.58
CA GLN A 146 12.29 0.35 12.29
C GLN A 146 13.21 1.11 11.34
N LYS A 147 13.46 0.59 10.12
CA LYS A 147 14.23 1.29 9.09
C LYS A 147 13.58 2.60 8.67
N GLN A 148 12.25 2.61 8.50
CA GLN A 148 11.52 3.82 8.14
C GLN A 148 11.54 4.87 9.26
N LEU A 149 11.39 4.44 10.52
CA LEU A 149 11.57 5.32 11.68
C LEU A 149 12.98 5.88 11.75
N LEU A 150 14.01 5.07 11.47
CA LEU A 150 15.41 5.50 11.44
C LEU A 150 15.65 6.58 10.38
N ASN A 151 15.16 6.38 9.16
CA ASN A 151 15.25 7.37 8.08
C ASN A 151 14.57 8.69 8.47
N MET A 152 13.40 8.62 9.10
CA MET A 152 12.69 9.81 9.56
C MET A 152 13.46 10.53 10.69
N ALA A 153 14.00 9.77 11.65
CA ALA A 153 14.81 10.33 12.73
C ALA A 153 16.11 10.97 12.22
N SER A 154 16.79 10.35 11.26
CA SER A 154 18.00 10.87 10.62
C SER A 154 17.73 12.18 9.87
N ALA A 155 16.60 12.26 9.16
CA ALA A 155 16.19 13.50 8.50
C ALA A 155 15.83 14.60 9.50
N LEU A 156 15.09 14.27 10.57
CA LEU A 156 14.72 15.24 11.62
C LEU A 156 15.89 15.72 12.46
N ALA A 157 16.92 14.90 12.64
CA ALA A 157 18.14 15.30 13.35
C ALA A 157 18.80 16.56 12.74
N MET A 158 18.64 16.76 11.44
CA MET A 158 19.13 17.96 10.74
C MET A 158 18.28 19.21 10.99
N ASN A 159 17.12 19.07 11.66
CA ASN A 159 16.18 20.15 11.98
C ASN A 159 15.54 20.79 10.73
N PRO A 160 14.88 19.99 9.87
CA PRO A 160 14.27 20.48 8.64
C PRO A 160 13.07 21.40 8.92
N LYS A 161 12.82 22.33 8.01
CA LYS A 161 11.59 23.16 8.00
C LYS A 161 10.45 22.51 7.24
N ILE A 162 10.78 21.65 6.28
CA ILE A 162 9.83 20.83 5.53
C ILE A 162 10.31 19.39 5.48
N LEU A 163 9.39 18.46 5.66
CA LEU A 163 9.61 17.03 5.51
C LEU A 163 8.72 16.50 4.38
N ILE A 164 9.36 15.96 3.36
CA ILE A 164 8.71 15.37 2.19
C ILE A 164 8.74 13.86 2.36
N LEU A 165 7.57 13.19 2.25
CA LEU A 165 7.44 11.76 2.43
C LEU A 165 6.77 11.13 1.21
N ASP A 166 7.51 10.28 0.51
CA ASP A 166 7.02 9.58 -0.68
C ASP A 166 6.54 8.18 -0.30
N GLU A 167 5.23 8.00 -0.14
CA GLU A 167 4.56 6.75 0.25
C GLU A 167 5.26 6.02 1.43
N PRO A 168 5.50 6.68 2.56
CA PRO A 168 6.35 6.14 3.63
C PRO A 168 5.77 4.89 4.29
N THR A 169 4.48 4.59 4.09
CA THR A 169 3.83 3.40 4.67
C THR A 169 3.72 2.22 3.72
N ALA A 170 4.10 2.35 2.44
CA ALA A 170 3.89 1.32 1.42
C ALA A 170 4.51 -0.04 1.75
N MET A 171 5.63 -0.07 2.49
CA MET A 171 6.33 -1.29 2.88
C MET A 171 5.96 -1.79 4.29
N LEU A 172 5.09 -1.08 5.02
CA LEU A 172 4.76 -1.34 6.42
C LEU A 172 3.49 -2.18 6.57
N ASP A 173 3.40 -2.87 7.70
CA ASP A 173 2.12 -3.45 8.15
C ASP A 173 1.18 -2.34 8.68
N PRO A 174 -0.12 -2.63 8.84
CA PRO A 174 -1.08 -1.62 9.26
C PRO A 174 -0.75 -0.94 10.60
N LEU A 175 -0.20 -1.67 11.58
CA LEU A 175 0.13 -1.13 12.89
C LEU A 175 1.37 -0.22 12.82
N ALA A 176 2.43 -0.68 12.13
CA ALA A 176 3.63 0.13 11.90
C ALA A 176 3.31 1.38 11.08
N ALA A 177 2.43 1.27 10.07
CA ALA A 177 1.96 2.40 9.26
C ALA A 177 1.21 3.43 10.12
N GLN A 178 0.28 3.00 10.98
CA GLN A 178 -0.43 3.89 11.88
C GLN A 178 0.52 4.60 12.85
N ASN A 179 1.47 3.87 13.44
CA ASN A 179 2.46 4.45 14.35
C ASN A 179 3.34 5.49 13.63
N LEU A 180 3.78 5.21 12.41
CA LEU A 180 4.56 6.14 11.60
C LEU A 180 3.77 7.43 11.31
N LEU A 181 2.53 7.30 10.83
CA LEU A 181 1.68 8.46 10.49
C LEU A 181 1.32 9.28 11.73
N ALA A 182 1.05 8.64 12.87
CA ALA A 182 0.84 9.34 14.14
C ALA A 182 2.11 10.13 14.56
N MET A 183 3.31 9.58 14.28
CA MET A 183 4.55 10.30 14.53
C MET A 183 4.73 11.49 13.57
N VAL A 184 4.38 11.35 12.30
CA VAL A 184 4.40 12.46 11.31
C VAL A 184 3.45 13.58 11.74
N GLU A 185 2.22 13.25 12.17
CA GLU A 185 1.27 14.22 12.71
C GLU A 185 1.81 14.93 13.95
N ARG A 186 2.44 14.19 14.86
CA ARG A 186 3.06 14.74 16.06
C ARG A 186 4.21 15.71 15.71
N ILE A 187 5.07 15.35 14.74
CA ILE A 187 6.15 16.22 14.25
C ILE A 187 5.60 17.53 13.70
N ASN A 188 4.54 17.46 12.89
CA ASN A 188 3.90 18.66 12.35
C ASN A 188 3.33 19.54 13.48
N ARG A 189 2.54 18.98 14.40
CA ARG A 189 1.85 19.72 15.44
C ARG A 189 2.77 20.27 16.55
N GLU A 190 3.74 19.47 17.00
CA GLU A 190 4.62 19.85 18.12
C GLU A 190 5.83 20.65 17.67
N LEU A 191 6.39 20.36 16.49
CA LEU A 191 7.63 20.99 16.00
C LEU A 191 7.37 22.04 14.91
N GLY A 192 6.15 22.14 14.38
CA GLY A 192 5.80 23.09 13.32
C GLY A 192 6.48 22.80 11.98
N VAL A 193 6.98 21.59 11.77
CA VAL A 193 7.58 21.18 10.50
C VAL A 193 6.48 21.02 9.45
N ALA A 194 6.65 21.67 8.30
CA ALA A 194 5.73 21.52 7.19
C ALA A 194 5.83 20.09 6.59
N ILE A 195 4.71 19.45 6.28
CA ILE A 195 4.66 18.08 5.78
C ILE A 195 4.08 18.05 4.37
N LEU A 196 4.82 17.49 3.41
CA LEU A 196 4.32 17.15 2.08
C LEU A 196 4.37 15.63 1.91
N LEU A 197 3.22 14.99 1.93
CA LEU A 197 3.09 13.53 2.02
C LEU A 197 2.32 12.96 0.83
N THR A 198 2.84 11.90 0.20
CA THR A 198 2.04 11.06 -0.69
C THR A 198 1.63 9.78 0.03
N GLU A 199 0.36 9.40 -0.09
CA GLU A 199 -0.17 8.15 0.46
C GLU A 199 -1.32 7.60 -0.39
N HIS A 200 -1.45 6.25 -0.36
CA HIS A 200 -2.59 5.55 -0.94
C HIS A 200 -3.70 5.28 0.07
N ARG A 201 -3.34 5.23 1.36
CA ARG A 201 -4.27 5.03 2.47
C ARG A 201 -4.73 6.37 3.03
N LEU A 202 -5.71 6.94 2.36
CA LEU A 202 -6.20 8.28 2.68
C LEU A 202 -6.98 8.33 4.01
N ASP A 203 -7.52 7.20 4.47
CA ASP A 203 -8.22 7.06 5.75
C ASP A 203 -7.37 7.49 6.96
N ALA A 204 -6.06 7.22 6.89
CA ALA A 204 -5.14 7.52 7.97
C ALA A 204 -4.59 8.96 7.96
N VAL A 205 -4.61 9.65 6.82
CA VAL A 205 -3.95 10.96 6.65
C VAL A 205 -4.91 12.12 6.48
N LEU A 206 -6.08 11.92 5.87
CA LEU A 206 -7.04 12.99 5.62
C LEU A 206 -7.52 13.72 6.87
N PRO A 207 -7.76 13.04 8.03
CA PRO A 207 -8.19 13.75 9.24
C PRO A 207 -7.16 14.73 9.81
N ALA A 208 -5.87 14.53 9.49
CA ALA A 208 -4.77 15.37 9.96
C ALA A 208 -4.35 16.44 8.93
N ALA A 209 -4.77 16.30 7.66
CA ALA A 209 -4.36 17.17 6.57
C ALA A 209 -5.05 18.55 6.63
N ASP A 210 -4.27 19.61 6.44
CA ASP A 210 -4.78 20.98 6.22
C ASP A 210 -5.23 21.15 4.77
N CYS A 211 -4.49 20.55 3.83
CA CYS A 211 -4.76 20.64 2.40
C CYS A 211 -4.56 19.27 1.72
N VAL A 212 -5.41 18.99 0.74
CA VAL A 212 -5.29 17.83 -0.16
C VAL A 212 -5.10 18.34 -1.59
N ALA A 213 -4.04 17.89 -2.23
CA ALA A 213 -3.74 18.14 -3.64
C ALA A 213 -3.97 16.85 -4.43
N VAL A 214 -4.79 16.91 -5.48
CA VAL A 214 -5.17 15.76 -6.29
C VAL A 214 -4.49 15.84 -7.64
N MET A 215 -3.70 14.82 -7.98
CA MET A 215 -3.04 14.70 -9.29
C MET A 215 -3.64 13.58 -10.13
N GLU A 216 -3.79 13.82 -11.42
CA GLU A 216 -4.14 12.82 -12.42
C GLU A 216 -3.44 13.16 -13.74
N ASP A 217 -2.90 12.16 -14.44
CA ASP A 217 -2.23 12.28 -15.74
C ASP A 217 -1.20 13.45 -15.84
N GLY A 218 -0.41 13.64 -14.79
CA GLY A 218 0.64 14.65 -14.74
C GLY A 218 0.18 16.05 -14.37
N MET A 219 -1.09 16.28 -14.15
CA MET A 219 -1.69 17.59 -13.83
C MET A 219 -2.24 17.64 -12.40
N LEU A 220 -2.26 18.81 -11.81
CA LEU A 220 -2.99 19.07 -10.57
C LEU A 220 -4.46 19.36 -10.92
N LEU A 221 -5.37 18.46 -10.53
CA LEU A 221 -6.80 18.61 -10.80
C LEU A 221 -7.47 19.56 -9.82
N SER A 222 -7.14 19.42 -8.54
CA SER A 222 -7.78 20.17 -7.47
C SER A 222 -6.85 20.25 -6.25
N CYS A 223 -6.97 21.33 -5.48
CA CYS A 223 -6.25 21.53 -4.23
C CYS A 223 -7.10 22.36 -3.26
N GLY A 224 -7.29 21.88 -2.04
CA GLY A 224 -8.10 22.54 -1.04
C GLY A 224 -8.28 21.71 0.22
N LYS A 225 -9.21 22.10 1.08
CA LYS A 225 -9.49 21.36 2.32
C LYS A 225 -10.01 19.96 2.04
N PRO A 226 -9.64 18.95 2.86
CA PRO A 226 -10.01 17.56 2.62
C PRO A 226 -11.52 17.33 2.37
N ALA A 227 -12.39 17.99 3.13
CA ALA A 227 -13.83 17.84 2.97
C ALA A 227 -14.35 18.47 1.67
N GLU A 228 -13.79 19.60 1.24
CA GLU A 228 -14.16 20.29 0.00
C GLU A 228 -13.77 19.45 -1.22
N ILE A 229 -12.55 18.94 -1.23
CA ILE A 229 -12.04 18.05 -2.28
C ILE A 229 -12.85 16.75 -2.36
N ALA A 230 -13.19 16.16 -1.21
CA ALA A 230 -14.04 14.98 -1.16
C ALA A 230 -15.42 15.23 -1.80
N CYS A 231 -16.05 16.38 -1.52
CA CYS A 231 -17.32 16.78 -2.13
C CYS A 231 -17.18 17.01 -3.64
N GLU A 232 -16.13 17.71 -4.08
CA GLU A 232 -15.87 17.98 -5.50
C GLU A 232 -15.72 16.68 -6.29
N LEU A 233 -14.87 15.76 -5.83
CA LEU A 233 -14.61 14.49 -6.51
C LEU A 233 -15.81 13.54 -6.49
N SER A 234 -16.67 13.61 -5.47
CA SER A 234 -17.88 12.79 -5.39
C SER A 234 -18.97 13.26 -6.36
N GLY A 235 -19.04 14.57 -6.63
CA GLY A 235 -20.04 15.18 -7.51
C GLY A 235 -19.71 15.16 -9.00
N ALA A 236 -18.50 14.78 -9.38
CA ALA A 236 -18.07 14.73 -10.78
C ALA A 236 -18.88 13.67 -11.55
N LYS A 237 -19.39 14.01 -12.76
CA LYS A 237 -20.17 13.09 -13.63
C LYS A 237 -19.42 11.78 -13.97
N ASN A 238 -18.07 11.83 -14.02
CA ASN A 238 -17.19 10.67 -14.02
C ASN A 238 -16.40 10.72 -12.72
N LYS A 239 -16.72 9.84 -11.77
CA LYS A 239 -15.94 9.74 -10.53
C LYS A 239 -14.46 9.57 -10.88
N SER A 240 -13.62 10.49 -10.42
CA SER A 240 -12.17 10.36 -10.58
C SER A 240 -11.70 9.04 -9.99
N ARG A 241 -10.70 8.41 -10.63
CA ARG A 241 -10.06 7.19 -10.11
C ARG A 241 -9.58 7.35 -8.67
N VAL A 242 -9.23 8.57 -8.29
CA VAL A 242 -8.79 8.93 -6.93
C VAL A 242 -9.90 8.71 -5.91
N PHE A 243 -11.18 8.95 -6.26
CA PHE A 243 -12.31 8.81 -5.33
C PHE A 243 -12.46 7.39 -4.76
N PHE A 244 -12.07 6.36 -5.50
CA PHE A 244 -12.07 4.97 -5.00
C PHE A 244 -11.09 4.76 -3.84
N GLY A 245 -10.05 5.60 -3.71
CA GLY A 245 -9.08 5.57 -2.61
C GLY A 245 -9.51 6.36 -1.37
N PHE A 246 -10.64 7.09 -1.43
CA PHE A 246 -11.16 7.81 -0.27
C PHE A 246 -11.69 6.86 0.81
N PRO A 247 -11.66 7.29 2.09
CA PRO A 247 -12.16 6.50 3.22
C PRO A 247 -13.60 6.01 3.03
N ALA A 248 -13.94 4.88 3.63
CA ALA A 248 -15.31 4.35 3.63
C ALA A 248 -16.31 5.39 4.16
N SER A 249 -15.93 6.18 5.17
CA SER A 249 -16.73 7.29 5.70
C SER A 249 -17.14 8.29 4.62
N VAL A 250 -16.19 8.73 3.80
CA VAL A 250 -16.45 9.66 2.68
C VAL A 250 -17.30 9.00 1.60
N ARG A 251 -16.93 7.79 1.18
CA ARG A 251 -17.61 7.07 0.08
C ARG A 251 -19.08 6.78 0.41
N ILE A 252 -19.38 6.32 1.61
CA ILE A 252 -20.76 6.04 2.06
C ILE A 252 -21.60 7.32 2.03
N PHE A 253 -21.14 8.36 2.70
CA PHE A 253 -21.95 9.57 2.86
C PHE A 253 -22.04 10.42 1.59
N ALA A 254 -21.07 10.36 0.70
CA ALA A 254 -21.15 10.96 -0.64
C ALA A 254 -22.26 10.31 -1.48
N GLU A 255 -22.37 8.98 -1.47
CA GLU A 255 -23.42 8.24 -2.16
C GLU A 255 -24.82 8.44 -1.57
N LEU A 256 -24.90 8.81 -0.29
CA LEU A 256 -26.13 9.20 0.40
C LEU A 256 -26.49 10.67 0.18
N GLY A 257 -25.67 11.42 -0.58
CA GLY A 257 -25.95 12.84 -0.90
C GLY A 257 -25.73 13.79 0.28
N ALA A 258 -24.90 13.43 1.25
CA ALA A 258 -24.60 14.31 2.39
C ALA A 258 -23.86 15.57 1.95
N LYS A 259 -24.26 16.74 2.46
CA LYS A 259 -23.63 18.03 2.14
C LYS A 259 -22.23 18.17 2.72
N GLU A 260 -21.99 17.58 3.87
CA GLU A 260 -20.70 17.54 4.54
C GLU A 260 -20.27 16.10 4.68
N LEU A 261 -19.08 15.77 4.24
CA LEU A 261 -18.55 14.40 4.24
C LEU A 261 -17.69 14.16 5.49
N PRO A 262 -17.98 13.11 6.29
CA PRO A 262 -17.18 12.77 7.45
C PRO A 262 -15.84 12.19 6.99
N LEU A 263 -14.73 12.70 7.53
CA LEU A 263 -13.38 12.24 7.18
C LEU A 263 -12.91 11.08 8.07
N SER A 264 -13.59 10.82 9.18
CA SER A 264 -13.22 9.76 10.13
C SER A 264 -14.37 8.78 10.37
N VAL A 265 -14.04 7.56 10.77
CA VAL A 265 -15.01 6.54 11.22
C VAL A 265 -15.86 7.08 12.39
N ARG A 266 -15.25 7.83 13.31
CA ARG A 266 -15.94 8.43 14.46
C ARG A 266 -17.05 9.39 14.04
N ASP A 267 -16.76 10.29 13.09
CA ASP A 267 -17.73 11.28 12.64
C ASP A 267 -18.81 10.62 11.77
N ALA A 268 -18.43 9.64 10.97
CA ALA A 268 -19.36 8.82 10.21
C ALA A 268 -20.35 8.05 11.10
N ARG A 269 -19.88 7.51 12.24
CA ARG A 269 -20.77 6.86 13.22
C ARG A 269 -21.81 7.81 13.78
N ARG A 270 -21.41 9.03 14.16
CA ARG A 270 -22.35 10.05 14.66
C ARG A 270 -23.45 10.35 13.65
N ARG A 271 -23.08 10.50 12.36
CA ARG A 271 -24.08 10.69 11.31
C ARG A 271 -24.94 9.47 11.04
N MET A 272 -24.38 8.26 11.20
CA MET A 272 -25.17 7.02 11.13
C MET A 272 -26.23 6.96 12.23
N ASP A 273 -25.94 7.47 13.43
CA ASP A 273 -26.88 7.59 14.54
C ASP A 273 -28.06 8.56 14.23
N GLU A 274 -27.89 9.49 13.29
CA GLU A 274 -28.96 10.37 12.79
C GLU A 274 -29.85 9.66 11.76
N ILE A 275 -29.26 8.86 10.87
CA ILE A 275 -29.98 8.13 9.80
C ILE A 275 -30.75 6.93 10.38
N LYS A 276 -30.16 6.18 11.31
CA LYS A 276 -30.73 4.98 11.95
C LYS A 276 -31.29 3.98 10.93
N PRO A 277 -30.48 3.48 10.00
CA PRO A 277 -30.97 2.57 8.98
C PRO A 277 -31.60 1.32 9.61
N LYS A 278 -32.64 0.78 9.00
CA LYS A 278 -33.29 -0.46 9.40
C LYS A 278 -32.48 -1.64 8.86
N ASP A 279 -32.26 -2.63 9.71
CA ASP A 279 -31.61 -3.88 9.27
C ASP A 279 -32.60 -4.74 8.48
N ASN A 280 -32.67 -4.47 7.20
CA ASN A 280 -33.43 -5.25 6.22
C ASN A 280 -32.50 -6.12 5.34
N MET A 281 -31.23 -6.26 5.75
CA MET A 281 -30.24 -7.00 4.96
C MET A 281 -30.63 -8.49 4.89
N THR A 282 -30.98 -8.91 3.70
CA THR A 282 -31.00 -10.35 3.37
C THR A 282 -29.63 -10.71 2.83
N LEU A 283 -28.82 -11.36 3.65
CA LEU A 283 -27.57 -11.95 3.17
C LEU A 283 -27.90 -12.90 2.02
N PRO A 284 -27.14 -12.88 0.92
CA PRO A 284 -27.34 -13.86 -0.15
C PRO A 284 -27.23 -15.26 0.46
N LYS A 285 -28.32 -16.05 0.36
CA LYS A 285 -28.27 -17.44 0.78
C LYS A 285 -27.22 -18.12 -0.08
N GLN A 286 -26.13 -18.53 0.55
CA GLN A 286 -25.21 -19.39 -0.15
C GLN A 286 -25.94 -20.66 -0.57
N GLU A 287 -25.82 -20.95 -1.86
CA GLU A 287 -26.10 -22.32 -2.34
C GLU A 287 -25.15 -23.24 -1.58
N SER A 288 -25.74 -24.09 -0.75
CA SER A 288 -25.03 -25.08 0.06
C SER A 288 -24.00 -25.79 -0.79
N SER A 289 -22.75 -25.76 -0.35
CA SER A 289 -21.56 -26.31 -0.99
C SER A 289 -21.86 -27.67 -1.64
N ALA A 290 -22.13 -27.68 -2.94
CA ALA A 290 -21.80 -28.85 -3.77
C ALA A 290 -20.36 -29.21 -3.39
N LYS A 291 -20.03 -30.49 -3.19
CA LYS A 291 -18.69 -30.98 -2.81
C LYS A 291 -17.66 -30.33 -3.72
N GLN A 292 -17.12 -29.18 -3.27
CA GLN A 292 -16.08 -28.48 -4.02
C GLN A 292 -14.85 -29.38 -4.06
N THR A 293 -14.25 -29.51 -5.21
CA THR A 293 -13.04 -30.32 -5.39
C THR A 293 -11.89 -29.71 -4.61
N GLU A 294 -11.31 -30.46 -3.68
CA GLU A 294 -10.14 -30.04 -2.90
C GLU A 294 -8.90 -30.06 -3.81
N MET A 295 -8.33 -28.89 -4.08
CA MET A 295 -7.14 -28.72 -4.95
C MET A 295 -5.84 -28.83 -4.18
N LEU A 296 -5.81 -28.37 -2.94
CA LEU A 296 -4.65 -28.43 -2.05
C LEU A 296 -5.12 -28.68 -0.62
N ARG A 297 -4.42 -29.57 0.09
CA ARG A 297 -4.62 -29.80 1.52
C ARG A 297 -3.31 -29.88 2.27
N ALA A 298 -3.23 -29.13 3.32
CA ALA A 298 -2.14 -29.20 4.30
C ALA A 298 -2.70 -29.61 5.66
N LYS A 299 -2.02 -30.53 6.33
CA LYS A 299 -2.39 -31.05 7.66
C LYS A 299 -1.21 -31.02 8.61
N GLU A 300 -1.47 -30.46 9.81
CA GLU A 300 -0.52 -30.44 10.93
C GLU A 300 0.86 -29.95 10.53
N LEU A 301 1.00 -28.84 9.80
CA LEU A 301 2.30 -28.34 9.35
C LEU A 301 3.06 -27.72 10.51
N TRP A 302 4.26 -28.25 10.78
CA TRP A 302 5.22 -27.70 11.73
C TRP A 302 6.49 -27.32 10.99
N PHE A 303 6.97 -26.10 11.23
CA PHE A 303 8.16 -25.57 10.57
C PHE A 303 8.92 -24.58 11.45
N ARG A 304 10.25 -24.66 11.40
CA ARG A 304 11.21 -23.69 11.95
C ARG A 304 12.33 -23.44 10.96
N TRP A 305 12.94 -22.28 11.03
CA TRP A 305 14.04 -21.94 10.12
C TRP A 305 15.34 -22.63 10.53
N ASP A 306 15.64 -22.69 11.83
CA ASP A 306 16.83 -23.33 12.41
C ASP A 306 16.41 -24.44 13.37
N GLU A 307 17.21 -25.46 13.51
CA GLU A 307 16.90 -26.63 14.38
C GLU A 307 16.68 -26.23 15.84
N SER A 308 17.43 -25.24 16.34
CA SER A 308 17.30 -24.67 17.69
C SER A 308 16.33 -23.48 17.77
N GLY A 309 15.76 -23.06 16.63
CA GLY A 309 14.87 -21.88 16.53
C GLY A 309 13.46 -22.14 17.02
N LYS A 310 12.70 -21.06 17.19
CA LYS A 310 11.26 -21.13 17.51
C LYS A 310 10.48 -21.68 16.32
N ASP A 311 9.43 -22.45 16.63
CA ASP A 311 8.48 -22.89 15.61
C ASP A 311 7.71 -21.70 15.05
N ILE A 312 7.75 -21.56 13.74
CA ILE A 312 7.02 -20.52 12.99
C ILE A 312 5.64 -21.04 12.55
N LEU A 313 5.56 -22.33 12.18
CA LEU A 313 4.28 -23.00 11.97
C LEU A 313 4.10 -24.02 13.08
N ARG A 314 2.91 -24.05 13.69
CA ARG A 314 2.58 -24.83 14.88
C ARG A 314 1.32 -25.64 14.66
N GLY A 315 1.37 -26.65 13.79
CA GLY A 315 0.21 -27.46 13.44
C GLY A 315 -0.76 -26.74 12.50
N ALA A 316 -0.24 -25.90 11.59
CA ALA A 316 -1.06 -25.18 10.64
C ALA A 316 -1.79 -26.14 9.69
N GLU A 317 -3.11 -25.92 9.52
CA GLU A 317 -3.96 -26.68 8.60
C GLU A 317 -4.68 -25.76 7.64
N VAL A 318 -4.69 -26.10 6.34
CA VAL A 318 -5.43 -25.37 5.33
C VAL A 318 -5.91 -26.32 4.22
N ALA A 319 -7.14 -26.13 3.78
CA ALA A 319 -7.67 -26.73 2.56
C ALA A 319 -8.08 -25.62 1.60
N LEU A 320 -7.73 -25.77 0.33
CA LEU A 320 -8.07 -24.86 -0.75
C LEU A 320 -8.86 -25.62 -1.81
N HIS A 321 -9.99 -25.05 -2.23
CA HIS A 321 -10.93 -25.68 -3.13
C HIS A 321 -10.94 -25.01 -4.50
N GLN A 322 -11.42 -25.73 -5.50
CA GLN A 322 -11.65 -25.20 -6.83
C GLN A 322 -12.65 -24.04 -6.77
N ASN A 323 -12.46 -23.01 -7.57
CA ASN A 323 -13.32 -21.81 -7.65
C ASN A 323 -13.29 -20.97 -6.34
N GLU A 324 -12.28 -21.16 -5.51
CA GLU A 324 -12.15 -20.48 -4.23
C GLU A 324 -11.11 -19.37 -4.26
N ILE A 325 -11.40 -18.24 -3.61
CA ILE A 325 -10.44 -17.21 -3.21
C ILE A 325 -10.40 -17.19 -1.67
N LEU A 326 -9.40 -17.86 -1.09
CA LEU A 326 -9.16 -17.85 0.34
C LEU A 326 -8.20 -16.70 0.68
N CYS A 327 -8.65 -15.73 1.47
CA CYS A 327 -7.79 -14.68 2.01
C CYS A 327 -7.31 -15.06 3.42
N LEU A 328 -5.99 -15.12 3.58
CA LEU A 328 -5.32 -15.37 4.85
C LEU A 328 -4.83 -14.07 5.44
N LEU A 329 -5.48 -13.63 6.52
CA LEU A 329 -5.18 -12.43 7.28
C LEU A 329 -4.30 -12.75 8.50
N GLY A 330 -3.70 -11.75 9.13
CA GLY A 330 -2.91 -11.91 10.36
C GLY A 330 -1.77 -10.89 10.47
N GLY A 331 -1.24 -10.71 11.68
CA GLY A 331 -0.13 -9.78 11.95
C GLY A 331 1.18 -10.16 11.26
N ASN A 332 2.14 -9.23 11.25
CA ASN A 332 3.51 -9.54 10.83
C ASN A 332 4.13 -10.56 11.78
N GLY A 333 4.95 -11.45 11.23
CA GLY A 333 5.55 -12.55 12.01
C GLY A 333 4.61 -13.71 12.33
N ALA A 334 3.31 -13.67 11.99
CA ALA A 334 2.37 -14.77 12.23
C ALA A 334 2.71 -16.06 11.46
N GLY A 335 3.58 -15.99 10.43
CA GLY A 335 4.04 -17.15 9.65
C GLY A 335 3.43 -17.27 8.26
N LYS A 336 2.67 -16.27 7.78
CA LYS A 336 1.93 -16.30 6.49
C LYS A 336 2.82 -16.63 5.28
N THR A 337 3.86 -15.83 5.03
CA THR A 337 4.83 -16.07 3.95
C THR A 337 5.55 -17.42 4.11
N THR A 338 5.83 -17.84 5.36
CA THR A 338 6.42 -19.14 5.65
C THR A 338 5.47 -20.26 5.26
N LEU A 339 4.18 -20.12 5.58
CA LEU A 339 3.16 -21.08 5.15
C LEU A 339 3.11 -21.20 3.61
N LEU A 340 3.10 -20.09 2.87
CA LEU A 340 3.14 -20.14 1.39
C LEU A 340 4.39 -20.87 0.87
N LYS A 341 5.58 -20.62 1.47
CA LYS A 341 6.81 -21.31 1.09
C LYS A 341 6.78 -22.82 1.39
N VAL A 342 6.07 -23.23 2.44
CA VAL A 342 5.88 -24.66 2.76
C VAL A 342 4.84 -25.28 1.82
N LEU A 343 3.73 -24.61 1.55
CA LEU A 343 2.69 -25.08 0.62
C LEU A 343 3.21 -25.22 -0.81
N SER A 344 4.07 -24.28 -1.26
CA SER A 344 4.71 -24.33 -2.58
C SER A 344 5.85 -25.35 -2.71
N GLY A 345 6.25 -25.99 -1.60
CA GLY A 345 7.34 -26.95 -1.58
C GLY A 345 8.75 -26.33 -1.59
N VAL A 346 8.87 -24.99 -1.57
CA VAL A 346 10.17 -24.28 -1.44
C VAL A 346 10.85 -24.63 -0.11
N LYS A 347 10.05 -24.84 0.94
CA LYS A 347 10.52 -25.32 2.24
C LYS A 347 9.77 -26.58 2.65
N LYS A 348 10.47 -27.50 3.30
CA LYS A 348 9.87 -28.76 3.78
C LYS A 348 9.53 -28.62 5.27
N PRO A 349 8.30 -28.95 5.69
CA PRO A 349 7.96 -29.01 7.11
C PRO A 349 8.65 -30.21 7.75
N TYR A 350 9.04 -30.11 9.02
CA TYR A 350 9.61 -31.25 9.73
C TYR A 350 8.54 -32.23 10.24
N ARG A 351 7.27 -31.74 10.34
CA ARG A 351 6.09 -32.56 10.65
C ARG A 351 4.90 -32.05 9.83
N GLY A 352 3.99 -32.95 9.47
CA GLY A 352 2.82 -32.68 8.65
C GLY A 352 3.03 -33.04 7.19
N LYS A 353 2.00 -32.81 6.37
CA LYS A 353 2.01 -33.14 4.93
C LYS A 353 1.20 -32.13 4.14
N VAL A 354 1.72 -31.80 2.96
CA VAL A 354 0.99 -31.07 1.91
C VAL A 354 0.63 -32.06 0.81
N LYS A 355 -0.64 -32.06 0.42
CA LYS A 355 -1.16 -32.86 -0.71
C LYS A 355 -1.73 -31.92 -1.76
N LEU A 356 -1.28 -32.05 -2.98
CA LEU A 356 -1.84 -31.40 -4.14
C LEU A 356 -2.71 -32.40 -4.90
N GLN A 357 -3.83 -31.97 -5.46
CA GLN A 357 -4.68 -32.80 -6.31
C GLN A 357 -3.87 -33.30 -7.52
N LYS A 358 -4.14 -34.52 -7.94
CA LYS A 358 -3.46 -35.09 -9.13
C LYS A 358 -3.78 -34.26 -10.37
N GLY A 359 -2.73 -33.79 -11.05
CA GLY A 359 -2.86 -32.94 -12.23
C GLY A 359 -2.97 -31.44 -11.95
N ALA A 360 -3.05 -31.03 -10.68
CA ALA A 360 -2.97 -29.61 -10.33
C ALA A 360 -1.53 -29.10 -10.45
N LYS A 361 -1.39 -27.87 -10.98
CA LYS A 361 -0.13 -27.14 -11.09
C LYS A 361 -0.17 -25.94 -10.16
N LEU A 362 0.73 -25.93 -9.18
CA LEU A 362 0.82 -24.87 -8.18
C LEU A 362 1.92 -23.88 -8.53
N CYS A 363 1.59 -22.60 -8.50
CA CYS A 363 2.56 -21.52 -8.62
C CYS A 363 2.41 -20.52 -7.46
N MET A 364 3.53 -19.91 -7.07
CA MET A 364 3.58 -18.91 -6.02
C MET A 364 4.05 -17.56 -6.57
N LEU A 365 3.30 -16.51 -6.28
CA LEU A 365 3.68 -15.12 -6.50
C LEU A 365 4.36 -14.61 -5.23
N PRO A 366 5.65 -14.24 -5.25
CA PRO A 366 6.33 -13.66 -4.10
C PRO A 366 5.89 -12.20 -3.89
N GLN A 367 6.11 -11.69 -2.67
CA GLN A 367 5.81 -10.31 -2.32
C GLN A 367 6.55 -9.29 -3.21
N MET A 368 7.80 -9.56 -3.58
CA MET A 368 8.57 -8.76 -4.56
C MET A 368 8.43 -9.37 -5.95
N VAL A 369 7.43 -8.91 -6.72
CA VAL A 369 7.17 -9.43 -8.07
C VAL A 369 8.33 -9.22 -9.04
N ALA A 370 9.12 -8.16 -8.85
CA ALA A 370 10.31 -7.87 -9.65
C ALA A 370 11.35 -9.01 -9.61
N SER A 371 11.37 -9.81 -8.56
CA SER A 371 12.25 -11.00 -8.47
C SER A 371 11.92 -12.11 -9.47
N LEU A 372 10.76 -12.05 -10.13
CA LEU A 372 10.36 -12.98 -11.18
C LEU A 372 10.79 -12.54 -12.58
N PHE A 373 11.26 -11.31 -12.73
CA PHE A 373 11.61 -10.76 -14.03
C PHE A 373 13.09 -11.01 -14.33
N VAL A 374 13.35 -11.62 -15.48
CA VAL A 374 14.68 -12.07 -15.90
C VAL A 374 15.09 -11.58 -17.29
N THR A 375 14.18 -10.89 -18.01
CA THR A 375 14.42 -10.38 -19.36
C THR A 375 14.30 -8.85 -19.43
N ASP A 376 14.69 -8.27 -20.57
CA ASP A 376 14.78 -6.82 -20.75
C ASP A 376 13.47 -6.18 -21.23
N ASN A 377 12.44 -6.96 -21.55
CA ASN A 377 11.15 -6.42 -21.98
C ASN A 377 9.99 -7.37 -21.62
N VAL A 378 8.79 -6.79 -21.55
CA VAL A 378 7.54 -7.51 -21.18
C VAL A 378 7.22 -8.65 -22.15
N LYS A 379 7.48 -8.46 -23.46
CA LYS A 379 7.22 -9.50 -24.47
C LYS A 379 8.07 -10.75 -24.19
N ASP A 380 9.35 -10.57 -23.95
CA ASP A 380 10.29 -11.67 -23.72
C ASP A 380 10.01 -12.37 -22.38
N GLU A 381 9.55 -11.63 -21.35
CA GLU A 381 9.09 -12.21 -20.08
C GLU A 381 7.89 -13.18 -20.28
N LEU A 382 6.93 -12.79 -21.12
CA LEU A 382 5.80 -13.65 -21.44
C LEU A 382 6.21 -14.81 -22.33
N LEU A 383 7.08 -14.60 -23.33
CA LEU A 383 7.60 -15.66 -24.22
C LEU A 383 8.37 -16.72 -23.45
N GLU A 384 9.22 -16.32 -22.49
CA GLU A 384 9.98 -17.26 -21.63
C GLU A 384 8.99 -18.19 -20.90
N SER A 385 7.93 -17.64 -20.34
CA SER A 385 6.95 -18.40 -19.57
C SER A 385 5.96 -19.20 -20.44
N ALA A 386 5.80 -18.81 -21.70
CA ALA A 386 5.00 -19.53 -22.71
C ALA A 386 5.79 -20.60 -23.47
N GLU A 387 7.01 -20.96 -23.03
CA GLU A 387 7.89 -21.92 -23.72
C GLU A 387 8.14 -21.53 -25.21
N GLN A 388 8.29 -20.22 -25.48
CA GLN A 388 8.50 -19.62 -26.79
C GLN A 388 7.27 -19.69 -27.73
N ASP A 389 6.09 -19.99 -27.23
CA ASP A 389 4.83 -19.88 -27.99
C ASP A 389 4.37 -18.41 -28.04
N GLU A 390 4.66 -17.75 -29.16
CA GLU A 390 4.33 -16.33 -29.36
C GLU A 390 2.82 -16.07 -29.36
N ALA A 391 2.01 -16.99 -29.87
CA ALA A 391 0.57 -16.82 -29.90
C ALA A 391 -0.03 -16.83 -28.49
N ARG A 392 0.40 -17.76 -27.65
CA ARG A 392 0.00 -17.81 -26.21
C ARG A 392 0.48 -16.58 -25.45
N ALA A 393 1.70 -16.11 -25.69
CA ALA A 393 2.27 -14.93 -25.02
C ALA A 393 1.47 -13.67 -25.38
N LEU A 394 1.15 -13.44 -26.66
CA LEU A 394 0.36 -12.28 -27.11
C LEU A 394 -1.09 -12.33 -26.60
N GLN A 395 -1.73 -13.50 -26.65
CA GLN A 395 -3.07 -13.67 -26.08
C GLN A 395 -3.09 -13.38 -24.57
N MET A 396 -2.06 -13.78 -23.83
CA MET A 396 -1.94 -13.45 -22.42
C MET A 396 -1.72 -11.95 -22.21
N ALA A 397 -0.90 -11.31 -23.04
CA ALA A 397 -0.70 -9.86 -22.98
C ALA A 397 -2.01 -9.09 -23.22
N GLU A 398 -2.85 -9.54 -24.14
CA GLU A 398 -4.17 -8.97 -24.39
C GLU A 398 -5.11 -9.19 -23.18
N LYS A 399 -5.20 -10.42 -22.66
CA LYS A 399 -6.02 -10.78 -21.48
C LYS A 399 -5.68 -9.93 -20.25
N LEU A 400 -4.42 -9.50 -20.13
CA LEU A 400 -3.89 -8.74 -18.99
C LEU A 400 -3.73 -7.24 -19.27
N GLU A 401 -4.17 -6.76 -20.43
CA GLU A 401 -4.03 -5.35 -20.85
C GLU A 401 -2.58 -4.85 -20.88
N LEU A 402 -1.63 -5.70 -21.29
CA LEU A 402 -0.21 -5.39 -21.37
C LEU A 402 0.27 -5.12 -22.81
N THR A 403 -0.60 -5.17 -23.81
CA THR A 403 -0.24 -5.07 -25.23
C THR A 403 0.54 -3.80 -25.57
N LYS A 404 0.20 -2.66 -24.93
CA LYS A 404 0.90 -1.37 -25.14
C LYS A 404 2.28 -1.32 -24.49
N LEU A 405 2.58 -2.26 -23.60
CA LEU A 405 3.76 -2.27 -22.75
C LEU A 405 4.79 -3.31 -23.18
N LEU A 406 4.54 -4.06 -24.25
CA LEU A 406 5.34 -5.21 -24.69
C LEU A 406 6.84 -4.90 -24.88
N HIS A 407 7.17 -3.67 -25.25
CA HIS A 407 8.55 -3.23 -25.49
C HIS A 407 9.18 -2.47 -24.31
N GLN A 408 8.44 -2.32 -23.21
CA GLN A 408 8.96 -1.66 -22.02
C GLN A 408 9.77 -2.64 -21.18
N HIS A 409 10.76 -2.11 -20.45
CA HIS A 409 11.49 -2.89 -19.46
C HIS A 409 10.58 -3.21 -18.27
N PRO A 410 10.59 -4.46 -17.72
CA PRO A 410 9.71 -4.85 -16.63
C PRO A 410 9.84 -3.99 -15.35
N TYR A 411 11.02 -3.43 -15.11
CA TYR A 411 11.25 -2.52 -13.97
C TYR A 411 10.73 -1.09 -14.19
N ASP A 412 10.33 -0.73 -15.40
CA ASP A 412 9.70 0.57 -15.72
C ASP A 412 8.17 0.53 -15.61
N LEU A 413 7.61 -0.65 -15.33
CA LEU A 413 6.18 -0.84 -15.15
C LEU A 413 5.70 -0.24 -13.82
N SER A 414 4.48 0.31 -13.82
CA SER A 414 3.78 0.61 -12.57
C SER A 414 3.55 -0.65 -11.74
N GLY A 415 3.35 -0.50 -10.42
CA GLY A 415 3.12 -1.64 -9.53
C GLY A 415 1.98 -2.56 -10.00
N GLY A 416 0.87 -1.99 -10.50
CA GLY A 416 -0.26 -2.77 -11.03
C GLY A 416 0.07 -3.51 -12.33
N GLU A 417 0.83 -2.92 -13.22
CA GLU A 417 1.28 -3.54 -14.48
C GLU A 417 2.27 -4.67 -14.21
N ALA A 418 3.24 -4.43 -13.32
CA ALA A 418 4.20 -5.45 -12.89
C ALA A 418 3.49 -6.65 -12.23
N GLN A 419 2.45 -6.39 -11.43
CA GLN A 419 1.63 -7.43 -10.80
C GLN A 419 0.88 -8.25 -11.85
N ARG A 420 0.25 -7.60 -12.84
CA ARG A 420 -0.42 -8.31 -13.95
C ARG A 420 0.56 -9.14 -14.77
N LEU A 421 1.74 -8.59 -15.09
CA LEU A 421 2.79 -9.35 -15.79
C LEU A 421 3.22 -10.59 -15.01
N ALA A 422 3.49 -10.45 -13.72
CA ALA A 422 3.87 -11.57 -12.86
C ALA A 422 2.79 -12.66 -12.80
N ILE A 423 1.51 -12.28 -12.67
CA ILE A 423 0.39 -13.24 -12.72
C ILE A 423 0.32 -13.91 -14.09
N GLY A 424 0.52 -13.16 -15.18
CA GLY A 424 0.57 -13.72 -16.54
C GLY A 424 1.62 -14.81 -16.72
N LYS A 425 2.81 -14.58 -16.18
CA LYS A 425 3.89 -15.59 -16.16
C LYS A 425 3.46 -16.88 -15.45
N LEU A 426 2.75 -16.77 -14.32
CA LEU A 426 2.25 -17.96 -13.59
C LEU A 426 1.18 -18.69 -14.39
N LEU A 427 0.26 -17.97 -15.04
CA LEU A 427 -0.82 -18.54 -15.83
C LEU A 427 -0.30 -19.25 -17.11
N LEU A 428 0.73 -18.71 -17.75
CA LEU A 428 1.37 -19.32 -18.92
C LEU A 428 2.03 -20.67 -18.59
N ARG A 429 2.31 -20.94 -17.32
CA ARG A 429 2.75 -22.25 -16.81
C ARG A 429 1.58 -23.20 -16.49
N ASP A 430 0.35 -22.87 -16.94
CA ASP A 430 -0.89 -23.60 -16.69
C ASP A 430 -1.22 -23.77 -15.19
N ALA A 431 -0.87 -22.78 -14.38
CA ALA A 431 -1.14 -22.82 -12.96
C ALA A 431 -2.65 -22.72 -12.69
N ASN A 432 -3.18 -23.69 -11.93
CA ASN A 432 -4.57 -23.71 -11.48
C ASN A 432 -4.69 -23.66 -9.93
N VAL A 433 -3.55 -23.67 -9.22
CA VAL A 433 -3.45 -23.35 -7.80
C VAL A 433 -2.48 -22.19 -7.66
N LEU A 434 -2.99 -21.03 -7.23
CA LEU A 434 -2.23 -19.79 -7.11
C LEU A 434 -2.04 -19.43 -5.64
N LEU A 435 -0.80 -19.28 -5.20
CA LEU A 435 -0.44 -18.78 -3.88
C LEU A 435 0.12 -17.37 -4.04
N LEU A 436 -0.57 -16.35 -3.52
CA LEU A 436 -0.22 -14.95 -3.73
C LEU A 436 0.20 -14.30 -2.39
N ASP A 437 1.43 -13.80 -2.33
CA ASP A 437 1.96 -13.15 -1.12
C ASP A 437 1.86 -11.63 -1.25
N GLU A 438 0.93 -11.00 -0.51
CA GLU A 438 0.66 -9.58 -0.46
C GLU A 438 0.45 -8.92 -1.87
N PRO A 439 -0.40 -9.49 -2.75
CA PRO A 439 -0.51 -9.00 -4.13
C PRO A 439 -1.12 -7.60 -4.26
N THR A 440 -1.73 -7.07 -3.21
CA THR A 440 -2.33 -5.72 -3.18
C THR A 440 -1.39 -4.64 -2.65
N LYS A 441 -0.20 -5.03 -2.21
CA LYS A 441 0.76 -4.12 -1.58
C LYS A 441 1.32 -3.11 -2.59
N GLY A 442 1.28 -1.82 -2.23
CA GLY A 442 1.76 -0.74 -3.11
C GLY A 442 0.86 -0.44 -4.32
N LEU A 443 -0.34 -1.03 -4.37
CA LEU A 443 -1.32 -0.72 -5.40
C LEU A 443 -2.29 0.36 -4.93
N ASP A 444 -2.64 1.27 -5.83
CA ASP A 444 -3.76 2.19 -5.62
C ASP A 444 -5.11 1.45 -5.66
N ALA A 445 -6.18 2.13 -5.25
CA ALA A 445 -7.52 1.52 -5.16
C ALA A 445 -8.04 1.00 -6.51
N TYR A 446 -7.74 1.70 -7.61
CA TYR A 446 -8.15 1.29 -8.95
C TYR A 446 -7.38 0.06 -9.43
N ALA A 447 -6.08 0.00 -9.21
CA ALA A 447 -5.26 -1.17 -9.53
C ALA A 447 -5.67 -2.39 -8.69
N LYS A 448 -6.04 -2.22 -7.40
CA LYS A 448 -6.60 -3.29 -6.56
C LYS A 448 -7.91 -3.84 -7.11
N GLN A 449 -8.80 -2.96 -7.58
CA GLN A 449 -10.07 -3.37 -8.18
C GLN A 449 -9.85 -4.18 -9.45
N ASN A 450 -8.94 -3.76 -10.34
CA ASN A 450 -8.60 -4.49 -11.55
C ASN A 450 -7.99 -5.86 -11.24
N LEU A 451 -7.08 -5.91 -10.26
CA LEU A 451 -6.51 -7.18 -9.78
C LEU A 451 -7.60 -8.11 -9.26
N ALA A 452 -8.52 -7.61 -8.44
CA ALA A 452 -9.61 -8.41 -7.89
C ALA A 452 -10.54 -8.99 -8.98
N GLN A 453 -10.88 -8.18 -9.99
CA GLN A 453 -11.68 -8.65 -11.13
C GLN A 453 -10.96 -9.76 -11.90
N LEU A 454 -9.65 -9.63 -12.12
CA LEU A 454 -8.84 -10.69 -12.72
C LEU A 454 -8.88 -11.97 -11.88
N LEU A 455 -8.63 -11.88 -10.57
CA LEU A 455 -8.63 -13.04 -9.68
C LEU A 455 -10.01 -13.72 -9.60
N ARG A 456 -11.10 -12.94 -9.55
CA ARG A 456 -12.47 -13.49 -9.62
C ARG A 456 -12.73 -14.23 -10.93
N LYS A 457 -12.29 -13.68 -12.06
CA LYS A 457 -12.41 -14.35 -13.36
C LYS A 457 -11.65 -15.68 -13.38
N LEU A 458 -10.42 -15.69 -12.87
CA LEU A 458 -9.60 -16.90 -12.78
C LEU A 458 -10.24 -17.94 -11.84
N ALA A 459 -10.78 -17.53 -10.70
CA ALA A 459 -11.49 -18.43 -9.81
C ALA A 459 -12.74 -19.01 -10.50
N ALA A 460 -13.53 -18.22 -11.21
CA ALA A 460 -14.69 -18.69 -11.97
C ALA A 460 -14.29 -19.66 -13.12
N GLU A 461 -13.09 -19.51 -13.68
CA GLU A 461 -12.50 -20.42 -14.67
C GLU A 461 -11.94 -21.72 -14.04
N GLY A 462 -12.04 -21.91 -12.71
CA GLY A 462 -11.65 -23.14 -12.02
C GLY A 462 -10.37 -23.04 -11.17
N ALA A 463 -9.73 -21.89 -11.09
CA ALA A 463 -8.55 -21.73 -10.27
C ALA A 463 -8.89 -21.76 -8.76
N ALA A 464 -7.95 -22.29 -7.96
CA ALA A 464 -7.94 -22.24 -6.51
C ALA A 464 -6.90 -21.22 -6.06
N ILE A 465 -7.29 -20.17 -5.35
CA ILE A 465 -6.44 -19.02 -5.06
C ILE A 465 -6.34 -18.81 -3.56
N LEU A 466 -5.10 -18.82 -3.04
CA LEU A 466 -4.79 -18.43 -1.66
C LEU A 466 -4.05 -17.10 -1.69
N ILE A 467 -4.61 -16.08 -1.04
CA ILE A 467 -4.04 -14.74 -0.92
C ILE A 467 -3.65 -14.49 0.52
N VAL A 468 -2.38 -14.24 0.76
CA VAL A 468 -1.93 -13.64 2.01
C VAL A 468 -2.03 -12.13 1.88
N THR A 469 -2.75 -11.46 2.77
CA THR A 469 -2.89 -10.00 2.72
C THR A 469 -3.17 -9.39 4.09
N HIS A 470 -2.84 -8.12 4.23
CA HIS A 470 -3.26 -7.24 5.34
C HIS A 470 -4.42 -6.33 4.95
N ASP A 471 -4.86 -6.38 3.69
CA ASP A 471 -5.92 -5.53 3.16
C ASP A 471 -7.29 -6.14 3.51
N VAL A 472 -7.85 -5.66 4.63
CA VAL A 472 -9.14 -6.10 5.17
C VAL A 472 -10.29 -5.77 4.21
N GLU A 473 -10.28 -4.57 3.61
CA GLU A 473 -11.29 -4.12 2.66
C GLU A 473 -11.30 -4.99 1.41
N PHE A 474 -10.11 -5.29 0.87
CA PHE A 474 -9.96 -6.19 -0.27
C PHE A 474 -10.48 -7.60 0.06
N ALA A 475 -10.11 -8.14 1.22
CA ALA A 475 -10.56 -9.48 1.62
C ALA A 475 -12.09 -9.53 1.82
N ALA A 476 -12.68 -8.52 2.48
CA ALA A 476 -14.13 -8.46 2.69
C ALA A 476 -14.93 -8.38 1.39
N GLN A 477 -14.42 -7.65 0.40
CA GLN A 477 -15.13 -7.41 -0.86
C GLN A 477 -14.95 -8.55 -1.88
N TYR A 478 -13.80 -9.26 -1.87
CA TYR A 478 -13.43 -10.13 -2.97
C TYR A 478 -13.18 -11.59 -2.61
N ALA A 479 -12.94 -11.91 -1.33
CA ALA A 479 -12.75 -13.30 -0.91
C ALA A 479 -14.05 -14.10 -0.96
N THR A 480 -13.92 -15.40 -1.18
CA THR A 480 -15.01 -16.37 -0.94
C THR A 480 -14.94 -16.93 0.48
N ARG A 481 -13.74 -16.96 1.06
CA ARG A 481 -13.50 -17.37 2.44
C ARG A 481 -12.31 -16.60 3.02
N CYS A 482 -12.38 -16.31 4.31
CA CYS A 482 -11.33 -15.63 5.06
C CYS A 482 -10.86 -16.48 6.23
N ALA A 483 -9.56 -16.47 6.52
CA ALA A 483 -8.97 -17.13 7.69
C ALA A 483 -7.99 -16.19 8.38
N LEU A 484 -7.84 -16.33 9.70
CA LEU A 484 -6.88 -15.58 10.50
C LEU A 484 -5.71 -16.49 10.87
N MET A 485 -4.49 -16.03 10.60
CA MET A 485 -3.29 -16.68 11.09
C MET A 485 -2.75 -15.98 12.32
N PHE A 486 -2.60 -16.73 13.40
CA PHE A 486 -2.08 -16.25 14.68
C PHE A 486 -1.15 -17.30 15.28
N ASP A 487 0.03 -16.87 15.75
CA ASP A 487 1.05 -17.70 16.40
C ASP A 487 1.37 -19.03 15.66
N GLY A 488 1.47 -18.96 14.33
CA GLY A 488 1.80 -20.12 13.49
C GLY A 488 0.65 -21.10 13.22
N MET A 489 -0.57 -20.78 13.65
CA MET A 489 -1.79 -21.58 13.44
C MET A 489 -2.82 -20.81 12.60
N LEU A 490 -3.67 -21.53 11.88
CA LEU A 490 -4.85 -20.93 11.28
C LEU A 490 -6.04 -21.08 12.24
N LEU A 491 -6.67 -19.94 12.51
CA LEU A 491 -7.90 -19.86 13.27
C LEU A 491 -9.03 -19.64 12.29
N SER A 492 -10.07 -20.44 12.34
CA SER A 492 -11.27 -20.42 11.49
C SER A 492 -11.05 -20.13 10.00
N GLY A 493 -11.89 -20.65 9.17
CA GLY A 493 -11.98 -20.33 7.76
C GLY A 493 -13.46 -20.13 7.44
N ASP A 494 -13.95 -18.90 7.62
CA ASP A 494 -15.36 -18.55 7.50
C ASP A 494 -15.61 -17.71 6.26
N GLU A 495 -16.87 -17.62 5.86
CA GLU A 495 -17.31 -16.67 4.87
C GLU A 495 -17.02 -15.23 5.32
N PRO A 496 -16.80 -14.30 4.37
CA PRO A 496 -16.43 -12.93 4.71
C PRO A 496 -17.38 -12.27 5.72
N HIS A 497 -18.70 -12.41 5.55
CA HIS A 497 -19.67 -11.82 6.48
C HIS A 497 -19.54 -12.40 7.89
N ALA A 498 -19.47 -13.72 8.04
CA ALA A 498 -19.30 -14.37 9.33
C ALA A 498 -17.95 -13.99 9.96
N PHE A 499 -16.90 -13.90 9.14
CA PHE A 499 -15.57 -13.53 9.61
C PHE A 499 -15.51 -12.08 10.09
N PHE A 500 -15.91 -11.10 9.27
CA PHE A 500 -15.73 -9.68 9.56
C PHE A 500 -16.78 -9.12 10.53
N ALA A 501 -18.04 -9.56 10.45
CA ALA A 501 -19.08 -9.12 11.37
C ALA A 501 -18.86 -9.67 12.81
N GLY A 502 -18.20 -10.82 12.93
CA GLY A 502 -17.84 -11.42 14.21
C GLY A 502 -16.64 -10.78 14.92
N ASN A 503 -15.88 -9.94 14.24
CA ASN A 503 -14.65 -9.34 14.75
C ASN A 503 -14.79 -7.83 15.01
N ARG A 504 -14.27 -7.34 16.14
CA ARG A 504 -14.26 -5.89 16.45
C ARG A 504 -13.04 -5.14 15.89
N PHE A 505 -11.89 -5.80 15.81
CA PHE A 505 -10.62 -5.19 15.41
C PHE A 505 -10.22 -5.58 13.99
N TYR A 506 -10.42 -6.84 13.61
CA TYR A 506 -10.23 -7.33 12.26
C TYR A 506 -11.55 -7.24 11.49
N THR A 507 -12.02 -6.02 11.22
CA THR A 507 -13.22 -5.75 10.43
C THR A 507 -13.02 -4.51 9.57
N THR A 508 -13.88 -4.32 8.58
CA THR A 508 -13.84 -3.19 7.65
C THR A 508 -14.26 -1.88 8.31
N ASP A 509 -13.85 -0.76 7.73
CA ASP A 509 -14.32 0.55 8.20
C ASP A 509 -15.82 0.75 7.94
N ALA A 510 -16.37 0.17 6.87
CA ALA A 510 -17.81 0.13 6.61
C ALA A 510 -18.58 -0.54 7.77
N ASN A 511 -18.11 -1.70 8.22
CA ASN A 511 -18.71 -2.39 9.39
C ASN A 511 -18.51 -1.56 10.67
N ARG A 512 -17.32 -1.00 10.92
CA ARG A 512 -17.08 -0.12 12.07
C ARG A 512 -18.05 1.07 12.12
N ILE A 513 -18.40 1.65 10.95
CA ILE A 513 -19.34 2.77 10.86
C ILE A 513 -20.76 2.33 11.17
N ALA A 514 -21.21 1.21 10.60
CA ALA A 514 -22.62 0.82 10.55
C ALA A 514 -23.03 -0.26 11.57
N SER A 515 -22.08 -0.92 12.26
CA SER A 515 -22.32 -2.12 13.08
C SER A 515 -23.39 -2.00 14.17
N ASN A 516 -23.69 -0.79 14.65
CA ASN A 516 -24.76 -0.57 15.63
C ASN A 516 -26.16 -0.82 15.04
N TYR A 517 -26.33 -0.63 13.73
CA TYR A 517 -27.60 -0.74 13.01
C TYR A 517 -27.59 -1.88 11.99
N LEU A 518 -26.46 -2.10 11.35
CA LEU A 518 -26.24 -3.08 10.29
C LEU A 518 -25.05 -3.98 10.64
N PRO A 519 -25.18 -4.88 11.62
CA PRO A 519 -24.05 -5.66 12.13
C PRO A 519 -23.42 -6.58 11.07
N GLN A 520 -24.20 -6.98 10.07
CA GLN A 520 -23.75 -7.88 8.99
C GLN A 520 -23.17 -7.15 7.78
N ALA A 521 -23.31 -5.82 7.68
CA ALA A 521 -22.75 -5.04 6.57
C ALA A 521 -21.24 -4.94 6.72
N ILE A 522 -20.50 -5.40 5.71
CA ILE A 522 -19.04 -5.41 5.70
C ILE A 522 -18.45 -4.59 4.55
N THR A 523 -19.26 -4.15 3.58
CA THR A 523 -18.83 -3.33 2.45
C THR A 523 -19.55 -1.98 2.43
N CYS A 524 -18.93 -0.98 1.76
CA CYS A 524 -19.57 0.34 1.58
C CYS A 524 -20.88 0.21 0.81
N GLU A 525 -20.91 -0.64 -0.20
CA GLU A 525 -22.04 -0.86 -1.08
C GLU A 525 -23.26 -1.39 -0.30
N GLU A 526 -23.04 -2.31 0.64
CA GLU A 526 -24.08 -2.86 1.52
C GLU A 526 -24.66 -1.79 2.46
N VAL A 527 -23.78 -0.99 3.08
CA VAL A 527 -24.21 0.10 3.96
C VAL A 527 -25.01 1.14 3.18
N ILE A 528 -24.54 1.51 1.96
CA ILE A 528 -25.23 2.47 1.09
C ILE A 528 -26.62 1.95 0.70
N ALA A 529 -26.71 0.69 0.28
CA ALA A 529 -27.99 0.08 -0.12
C ALA A 529 -28.99 0.10 1.04
N ALA A 530 -28.60 -0.38 2.24
CA ALA A 530 -29.47 -0.38 3.41
C ALA A 530 -29.91 1.02 3.88
N CYS A 531 -29.03 2.03 3.75
CA CYS A 531 -29.38 3.41 4.08
C CYS A 531 -30.34 4.02 3.06
N LYS A 532 -30.18 3.76 1.75
CA LYS A 532 -31.08 4.26 0.71
C LYS A 532 -32.50 3.70 0.86
N ASP A 533 -32.64 2.46 1.30
CA ASP A 533 -33.94 1.84 1.59
C ASP A 533 -34.64 2.44 2.84
N SER A 534 -33.88 3.18 3.66
CA SER A 534 -34.37 3.78 4.92
C SER A 534 -34.64 5.28 4.82
N LEU A 535 -34.12 5.96 3.78
CA LEU A 535 -34.34 7.37 3.47
C LEU A 535 -35.55 7.53 2.53
#